data_7167c8b6303628714c1eb61c8b2c39ba
#
_entry.id   7167c8b6303628714c1eb61c8b2c39ba
#
_cell.length_a   1.000
_cell.length_b   1.000
_cell.length_c   1.000
_cell.angle_alpha   90.00
_cell.angle_beta   90.00
_cell.angle_gamma   90.00
#
_symmetry.space_group_name_H-M   'P 1'
#
loop_
_entity.id
_entity.type
_entity.pdbx_description
1 polymer ?
#
loop_
_entity_poly.entity_id
_entity_poly.type
_entity_poly.pdbx_seq_one_letter_code
_entity_poly.pdbx_strand_id
1 'polypeptide(L)'
;MAAAAKIQSFKCIIFHLSASIILNLYFIVNLYEGSEWNLSWSSKAAREAEAVAAISCSGHGRAYLDSQVFYGNQPVCECNSCFSGPDCSLFLPGCAADAESGDPLFLEPFWMKHAASSAILIAGWHRMSYRFTHASFISQELEKKIRKLHSITGNAVTENRFIIFGAGSTQLLNAAVHALSSDYNSSSSTARVVASMPFYPLYQEQTDYFESVDYKFEGDANLWGNASSDTHLVEFVTAPNNPDGQMNKAVLKGPYAKSIYDHAYFWPHFAAIPAPADEELMIFTISKLTGHAGSRFGWAVIKDEAVYQRMLAYIGLNTMGVSRECQLRAFKLLKVVLEDGGNNIFEFGYNTMKKRWENLSKIISLSSRFSLQEIAPQYCTYFKKIRPPSPAYAWVKCEREEDKDCYEILKAAKIIGREGKKFRAEARFVRLSLLKSQDDFDLLLHRLDELISKE
;
A
#
# COMPACT_ATOMS: atom_id res chain seq x y z
N MET A 1 -23.10 -58.95 60.44
CA MET A 1 -23.57 -58.75 59.06
C MET A 1 -23.70 -57.28 58.70
N ALA A 2 -24.13 -56.37 59.55
CA ALA A 2 -24.30 -54.95 59.20
C ALA A 2 -23.00 -54.19 58.90
N ALA A 3 -21.85 -54.47 59.50
CA ALA A 3 -20.56 -53.82 59.27
C ALA A 3 -19.96 -54.20 57.91
N ALA A 4 -20.12 -55.46 57.47
CA ALA A 4 -19.61 -55.88 56.13
C ALA A 4 -20.39 -55.25 54.98
N ALA A 5 -21.71 -55.11 55.15
CA ALA A 5 -22.55 -54.41 54.15
C ALA A 5 -22.21 -52.88 53.99
N LYS A 6 -21.88 -52.24 55.13
CA LYS A 6 -21.44 -50.81 55.09
C LYS A 6 -20.07 -50.64 54.39
N ILE A 7 -19.12 -51.55 54.60
CA ILE A 7 -17.81 -51.50 53.96
C ILE A 7 -17.93 -51.82 52.48
N GLN A 8 -18.83 -52.69 52.07
CA GLN A 8 -19.06 -52.99 50.65
C GLN A 8 -19.76 -51.85 49.92
N SER A 9 -20.71 -51.16 50.57
CA SER A 9 -21.34 -49.93 50.05
C SER A 9 -20.35 -48.80 49.91
N PHE A 10 -19.44 -48.62 50.87
CA PHE A 10 -18.41 -47.54 50.79
C PHE A 10 -17.39 -47.81 49.68
N LYS A 11 -16.99 -49.08 49.48
CA LYS A 11 -16.11 -49.43 48.33
C LYS A 11 -16.78 -49.19 46.96
N CYS A 12 -18.07 -49.46 46.85
CA CYS A 12 -18.83 -49.21 45.64
C CYS A 12 -18.95 -47.70 45.33
N ILE A 13 -19.17 -46.87 46.34
CA ILE A 13 -19.21 -45.40 46.19
C ILE A 13 -17.84 -44.86 45.76
N ILE A 14 -16.76 -45.35 46.38
CA ILE A 14 -15.39 -44.89 45.94
C ILE A 14 -15.12 -45.31 44.50
N PHE A 15 -15.48 -46.52 44.09
CA PHE A 15 -15.31 -46.99 42.71
C PHE A 15 -16.08 -46.13 41.72
N HIS A 16 -17.35 -45.79 41.99
CA HIS A 16 -18.14 -44.92 41.12
C HIS A 16 -17.62 -43.50 41.07
N LEU A 17 -17.15 -42.93 42.18
CA LEU A 17 -16.51 -41.63 42.23
C LEU A 17 -15.19 -41.61 41.42
N SER A 18 -14.35 -42.62 41.60
CA SER A 18 -13.10 -42.74 40.85
C SER A 18 -13.35 -42.93 39.36
N ALA A 19 -14.31 -43.74 38.96
CA ALA A 19 -14.69 -43.93 37.56
C ALA A 19 -15.25 -42.63 36.95
N SER A 20 -16.06 -41.88 37.70
CA SER A 20 -16.58 -40.58 37.26
C SER A 20 -15.47 -39.55 37.08
N ILE A 21 -14.50 -39.49 38.01
CA ILE A 21 -13.36 -38.58 37.90
C ILE A 21 -12.50 -38.92 36.67
N ILE A 22 -12.20 -40.21 36.47
CA ILE A 22 -11.42 -40.68 35.31
C ILE A 22 -12.15 -40.36 34.00
N LEU A 23 -13.46 -40.57 33.95
CA LEU A 23 -14.27 -40.25 32.77
C LEU A 23 -14.32 -38.77 32.49
N ASN A 24 -14.45 -37.92 33.50
CA ASN A 24 -14.43 -36.47 33.34
C ASN A 24 -13.04 -35.98 32.91
N LEU A 25 -11.96 -36.51 33.47
CA LEU A 25 -10.58 -36.23 33.03
C LEU A 25 -10.36 -36.65 31.57
N TYR A 26 -10.86 -37.84 31.20
CA TYR A 26 -10.82 -38.32 29.81
C TYR A 26 -11.57 -37.36 28.85
N PHE A 27 -12.77 -36.92 29.22
CA PHE A 27 -13.52 -35.95 28.43
C PHE A 27 -12.84 -34.58 28.38
N ILE A 28 -12.26 -34.09 29.46
CA ILE A 28 -11.51 -32.82 29.50
C ILE A 28 -10.28 -32.93 28.59
N VAL A 29 -9.50 -34.00 28.69
CA VAL A 29 -8.32 -34.23 27.85
C VAL A 29 -8.74 -34.34 26.36
N ASN A 30 -9.78 -35.11 26.03
CA ASN A 30 -10.27 -35.22 24.67
C ASN A 30 -10.87 -33.90 24.13
N LEU A 31 -11.55 -33.14 24.99
CA LEU A 31 -12.02 -31.80 24.60
C LEU A 31 -10.84 -30.83 24.37
N TYR A 32 -9.79 -30.92 25.16
CA TYR A 32 -8.60 -30.09 25.03
C TYR A 32 -7.74 -30.52 23.83
N GLU A 33 -7.45 -31.80 23.68
CA GLU A 33 -6.71 -32.35 22.52
C GLU A 33 -7.58 -32.37 21.26
N GLY A 34 -8.87 -32.67 21.36
CA GLY A 34 -9.80 -32.65 20.23
C GLY A 34 -10.02 -31.25 19.64
N SER A 35 -9.88 -30.19 20.44
CA SER A 35 -9.97 -28.81 19.94
C SER A 35 -8.79 -28.45 19.04
N GLU A 36 -7.59 -28.99 19.24
CA GLU A 36 -6.45 -28.73 18.36
C GLU A 36 -6.47 -29.59 17.09
N TRP A 37 -6.93 -30.83 17.17
CA TRP A 37 -6.96 -31.78 16.05
C TRP A 37 -8.09 -31.46 15.05
N ASN A 38 -9.17 -30.83 15.49
CA ASN A 38 -10.34 -30.48 14.67
C ASN A 38 -10.35 -29.03 14.16
N LEU A 39 -9.27 -28.27 14.37
CA LEU A 39 -9.17 -26.92 13.79
C LEU A 39 -9.12 -27.00 12.27
N SER A 40 -9.95 -26.17 11.61
CA SER A 40 -9.84 -25.98 10.16
C SER A 40 -8.44 -25.43 9.79
N TRP A 41 -7.99 -25.71 8.58
CA TRP A 41 -6.71 -25.19 8.08
C TRP A 41 -6.61 -23.67 8.24
N SER A 42 -7.71 -22.95 8.02
CA SER A 42 -7.75 -21.49 8.20
C SER A 42 -7.57 -21.07 9.66
N SER A 43 -8.07 -21.84 10.61
CA SER A 43 -7.87 -21.57 12.05
C SER A 43 -6.43 -21.86 12.48
N LYS A 44 -5.79 -22.89 11.92
CA LYS A 44 -4.36 -23.16 12.16
C LYS A 44 -3.49 -22.04 11.60
N ALA A 45 -3.73 -21.62 10.36
CA ALA A 45 -3.01 -20.49 9.76
C ALA A 45 -3.22 -19.18 10.53
N ALA A 46 -4.41 -18.94 11.05
CA ALA A 46 -4.71 -17.77 11.87
C ALA A 46 -3.90 -17.77 13.18
N ARG A 47 -3.86 -18.89 13.90
CA ARG A 47 -3.06 -19.03 15.14
C ARG A 47 -1.56 -18.88 14.88
N GLU A 48 -1.06 -19.46 13.80
CA GLU A 48 0.35 -19.33 13.41
C GLU A 48 0.70 -17.87 13.11
N ALA A 49 -0.15 -17.16 12.34
CA ALA A 49 0.04 -15.75 12.05
C ALA A 49 0.04 -14.88 13.32
N GLU A 50 -0.84 -15.15 14.29
CA GLU A 50 -0.84 -14.47 15.59
C GLU A 50 0.42 -14.74 16.40
N ALA A 51 0.86 -16.00 16.45
CA ALA A 51 2.07 -16.39 17.16
C ALA A 51 3.32 -15.71 16.58
N VAL A 52 3.43 -15.62 15.26
CA VAL A 52 4.53 -14.93 14.59
C VAL A 52 4.45 -13.42 14.81
N ALA A 53 3.26 -12.82 14.69
CA ALA A 53 3.06 -11.39 14.92
C ALA A 53 3.33 -10.97 16.39
N ALA A 54 3.22 -11.90 17.34
CA ALA A 54 3.51 -11.64 18.76
C ALA A 54 5.02 -11.58 19.08
N ILE A 55 5.89 -11.98 18.15
CA ILE A 55 7.35 -11.89 18.33
C ILE A 55 7.76 -10.42 18.17
N SER A 56 8.21 -9.83 19.26
CA SER A 56 8.44 -8.38 19.35
C SER A 56 9.64 -7.89 18.55
N CYS A 57 10.63 -8.74 18.25
CA CYS A 57 11.91 -8.34 17.66
C CYS A 57 12.48 -7.06 18.31
N SER A 58 12.45 -7.00 19.65
CA SER A 58 12.83 -5.85 20.47
C SER A 58 12.09 -4.53 20.15
N GLY A 59 11.00 -4.58 19.40
CA GLY A 59 10.28 -3.41 18.90
C GLY A 59 10.87 -2.78 17.63
N HIS A 60 11.99 -3.32 17.13
CA HIS A 60 12.77 -2.75 16.02
C HIS A 60 12.81 -3.67 14.78
N GLY A 61 11.76 -4.45 14.58
CA GLY A 61 11.63 -5.37 13.46
C GLY A 61 10.32 -6.14 13.48
N ARG A 62 10.22 -7.15 12.64
CA ARG A 62 9.08 -8.06 12.51
C ARG A 62 9.58 -9.46 12.22
N ALA A 63 8.84 -10.45 12.68
CA ALA A 63 9.18 -11.84 12.44
C ALA A 63 8.46 -12.40 11.21
N TYR A 64 9.17 -13.23 10.45
CA TYR A 64 8.63 -13.96 9.32
C TYR A 64 9.04 -15.44 9.39
N LEU A 65 8.21 -16.32 8.82
CA LEU A 65 8.53 -17.74 8.65
C LEU A 65 9.35 -18.04 7.40
N ASP A 66 9.21 -17.20 6.38
CA ASP A 66 9.83 -17.34 5.06
C ASP A 66 11.10 -16.50 4.88
N SER A 67 11.53 -15.79 5.93
CA SER A 67 12.82 -15.10 5.91
C SER A 67 13.93 -16.11 5.63
N GLN A 68 14.97 -15.73 4.90
CA GLN A 68 16.10 -16.49 4.37
C GLN A 68 16.75 -17.50 5.36
N VAL A 69 16.01 -18.46 5.86
CA VAL A 69 16.43 -19.21 7.03
C VAL A 69 16.83 -20.60 6.68
N PHE A 70 18.12 -20.82 6.74
CA PHE A 70 18.72 -22.15 6.78
C PHE A 70 18.53 -22.86 8.13
N TYR A 71 17.73 -22.32 9.06
CA TYR A 71 17.63 -22.76 10.46
C TYR A 71 16.32 -23.46 10.82
N GLY A 72 15.60 -24.01 9.84
CA GLY A 72 14.36 -24.74 10.08
C GLY A 72 13.13 -23.84 10.15
N ASN A 73 12.02 -24.34 10.65
CA ASN A 73 10.72 -23.67 10.68
C ASN A 73 10.56 -22.65 11.84
N GLN A 74 11.65 -22.01 12.26
CA GLN A 74 11.58 -20.99 13.31
C GLN A 74 11.41 -19.60 12.68
N PRO A 75 10.49 -18.78 13.23
CA PRO A 75 10.38 -17.39 12.80
C PRO A 75 11.68 -16.62 13.08
N VAL A 76 12.07 -15.76 12.14
CA VAL A 76 13.29 -14.95 12.25
C VAL A 76 12.92 -13.49 12.18
N CYS A 77 13.56 -12.68 13.04
CA CYS A 77 13.41 -11.24 13.03
C CYS A 77 14.12 -10.61 11.83
N GLU A 78 13.36 -9.86 11.04
CA GLU A 78 13.84 -8.94 10.02
C GLU A 78 13.85 -7.54 10.62
N CYS A 79 15.04 -6.97 10.80
CA CYS A 79 15.21 -5.73 11.51
C CYS A 79 14.84 -4.51 10.66
N ASN A 80 14.35 -3.45 11.31
CA ASN A 80 14.21 -2.15 10.70
C ASN A 80 15.59 -1.59 10.34
N SER A 81 15.61 -0.60 9.45
CA SER A 81 16.85 0.10 9.11
C SER A 81 17.57 0.56 10.39
N CYS A 82 18.89 0.50 10.38
CA CYS A 82 19.71 0.93 11.52
C CYS A 82 19.66 0.05 12.78
N PHE A 83 18.98 -1.10 12.71
CA PHE A 83 19.01 -2.11 13.77
C PHE A 83 19.58 -3.43 13.25
N SER A 84 20.12 -4.24 14.15
CA SER A 84 20.75 -5.52 13.83
C SER A 84 20.72 -6.49 15.02
N GLY A 85 21.29 -7.67 14.82
CA GLY A 85 21.24 -8.76 15.79
C GLY A 85 20.08 -9.73 15.54
N PRO A 86 20.09 -10.89 16.19
CA PRO A 86 19.09 -11.94 15.99
C PRO A 86 17.68 -11.51 16.43
N ASP A 87 17.60 -10.54 17.32
CA ASP A 87 16.37 -10.00 17.90
C ASP A 87 16.18 -8.50 17.62
N CYS A 88 17.01 -7.91 16.75
CA CYS A 88 16.99 -6.48 16.39
C CYS A 88 17.27 -5.50 17.55
N SER A 89 17.95 -5.94 18.60
CA SER A 89 18.25 -5.08 19.78
C SER A 89 19.44 -4.14 19.59
N LEU A 90 20.27 -4.36 18.57
CA LEU A 90 21.52 -3.62 18.38
C LEU A 90 21.31 -2.44 17.43
N PHE A 91 21.35 -1.22 17.96
CA PHE A 91 21.33 0.01 17.17
C PHE A 91 22.69 0.28 16.50
N LEU A 92 22.70 0.73 15.26
CA LEU A 92 23.88 1.11 14.46
C LEU A 92 24.03 2.65 14.41
N PRO A 93 24.81 3.28 15.29
CA PRO A 93 24.84 4.75 15.44
C PRO A 93 25.31 5.51 14.19
N GLY A 94 26.08 4.83 13.32
CA GLY A 94 26.58 5.40 12.07
C GLY A 94 25.57 5.42 10.92
N CYS A 95 24.42 4.79 11.08
CA CYS A 95 23.42 4.61 10.07
C CYS A 95 22.74 5.92 9.67
N ALA A 96 22.34 6.01 8.39
CA ALA A 96 21.56 7.13 7.88
C ALA A 96 20.05 6.83 8.01
N ALA A 97 19.26 7.87 8.27
CA ALA A 97 17.80 7.77 8.23
C ALA A 97 17.33 7.52 6.79
N ASP A 98 16.67 6.40 6.55
CA ASP A 98 16.09 6.08 5.24
C ASP A 98 14.71 6.74 5.10
N ALA A 99 14.64 7.79 4.31
CA ALA A 99 13.42 8.48 3.93
C ALA A 99 13.23 8.48 2.40
N GLU A 100 13.87 7.55 1.67
CA GLU A 100 13.81 7.52 0.21
C GLU A 100 12.63 6.71 -0.32
N SER A 101 12.43 5.49 0.18
CA SER A 101 11.45 4.57 -0.41
C SER A 101 10.00 4.96 -0.11
N GLY A 102 9.10 4.52 -1.00
CA GLY A 102 7.66 4.70 -0.83
C GLY A 102 6.97 3.49 -0.16
N ASP A 103 7.72 2.65 0.56
CA ASP A 103 7.18 1.46 1.23
C ASP A 103 6.40 1.84 2.49
N PRO A 104 5.09 1.55 2.56
CA PRO A 104 4.22 2.06 3.61
C PRO A 104 4.27 1.19 4.88
N LEU A 105 5.47 1.06 5.47
CA LEU A 105 5.74 0.25 6.66
C LEU A 105 5.03 0.78 7.92
N PHE A 106 4.59 2.03 7.93
CA PHE A 106 3.81 2.59 9.03
C PHE A 106 2.50 1.84 9.31
N LEU A 107 2.02 1.03 8.37
CA LEU A 107 0.83 0.19 8.51
C LEU A 107 1.12 -1.20 9.13
N GLU A 108 2.38 -1.60 9.28
CA GLU A 108 2.73 -2.90 9.87
C GLU A 108 2.13 -3.12 11.26
N PRO A 109 2.17 -2.15 12.21
CA PRO A 109 1.56 -2.34 13.52
C PRO A 109 0.04 -2.58 13.48
N PHE A 110 -0.65 -2.02 12.49
CA PHE A 110 -2.06 -2.31 12.25
C PHE A 110 -2.24 -3.78 11.83
N TRP A 111 -1.44 -4.25 10.87
CA TRP A 111 -1.56 -5.62 10.35
C TRP A 111 -1.11 -6.67 11.34
N MET A 112 -0.15 -6.40 12.22
CA MET A 112 0.21 -7.27 13.32
C MET A 112 -0.98 -7.53 14.27
N LYS A 113 -1.78 -6.50 14.57
CA LYS A 113 -3.02 -6.64 15.36
C LYS A 113 -4.12 -7.40 14.62
N HIS A 114 -4.06 -7.46 13.29
CA HIS A 114 -5.01 -8.15 12.43
C HIS A 114 -4.42 -9.41 11.78
N ALA A 115 -3.36 -9.98 12.36
CA ALA A 115 -2.63 -11.11 11.79
C ALA A 115 -3.55 -12.31 11.51
N ALA A 116 -4.36 -12.74 12.47
CA ALA A 116 -5.29 -13.83 12.30
C ALA A 116 -6.34 -13.58 11.21
N SER A 117 -6.99 -12.41 11.22
CA SER A 117 -8.06 -12.09 10.28
C SER A 117 -7.55 -11.88 8.84
N SER A 118 -6.29 -11.50 8.67
CA SER A 118 -5.64 -11.32 7.37
C SER A 118 -4.89 -12.55 6.85
N ALA A 119 -4.70 -13.58 7.70
CA ALA A 119 -4.01 -14.81 7.34
C ALA A 119 -4.71 -15.57 6.20
N ILE A 120 -3.91 -16.16 5.32
CA ILE A 120 -4.37 -17.04 4.24
C ILE A 120 -3.60 -18.35 4.26
N LEU A 121 -4.28 -19.44 3.92
CA LEU A 121 -3.67 -20.72 3.59
C LEU A 121 -4.08 -21.10 2.18
N ILE A 122 -3.13 -21.50 1.37
CA ILE A 122 -3.35 -21.85 -0.04
C ILE A 122 -2.96 -23.30 -0.24
N ALA A 123 -3.95 -24.15 -0.54
CA ALA A 123 -3.71 -25.55 -0.88
C ALA A 123 -3.13 -25.68 -2.28
N GLY A 124 -2.32 -26.75 -2.51
CA GLY A 124 -1.62 -26.96 -3.78
C GLY A 124 -2.51 -27.08 -5.02
N TRP A 125 -3.81 -27.43 -4.86
CA TRP A 125 -4.79 -27.49 -5.95
C TRP A 125 -5.57 -26.18 -6.17
N HIS A 126 -5.27 -25.11 -5.41
CA HIS A 126 -5.97 -23.83 -5.50
C HIS A 126 -5.79 -23.20 -6.89
N ARG A 127 -6.93 -22.98 -7.55
CA ARG A 127 -6.99 -22.20 -8.79
C ARG A 127 -5.91 -22.53 -9.85
N MET A 128 -5.77 -23.78 -10.23
CA MET A 128 -4.80 -24.22 -11.25
C MET A 128 -5.13 -23.68 -12.66
N SER A 129 -6.38 -23.24 -12.92
CA SER A 129 -6.81 -22.69 -14.19
C SER A 129 -6.42 -21.21 -14.35
N TYR A 130 -6.02 -20.79 -15.54
CA TYR A 130 -5.77 -19.38 -15.88
C TYR A 130 -6.99 -18.49 -15.73
N ARG A 131 -8.19 -19.00 -16.08
CA ARG A 131 -9.43 -18.23 -16.06
C ARG A 131 -10.41 -18.79 -15.03
N PHE A 132 -11.30 -17.93 -14.54
CA PHE A 132 -12.49 -18.36 -13.80
C PHE A 132 -13.51 -19.02 -14.74
N THR A 133 -14.53 -19.68 -14.18
CA THR A 133 -15.56 -20.40 -14.95
C THR A 133 -16.33 -19.51 -15.94
N HIS A 134 -16.40 -18.20 -15.66
CA HIS A 134 -17.01 -17.20 -16.55
C HIS A 134 -15.99 -16.58 -17.55
N ALA A 135 -14.92 -17.32 -17.85
CA ALA A 135 -13.86 -16.96 -18.80
C ALA A 135 -13.07 -15.66 -18.48
N SER A 136 -13.26 -15.05 -17.32
CA SER A 136 -12.53 -13.85 -16.90
C SER A 136 -11.22 -14.19 -16.18
N PHE A 137 -10.27 -13.25 -16.19
CA PHE A 137 -9.04 -13.30 -15.39
C PHE A 137 -9.23 -12.72 -13.98
N ILE A 138 -10.35 -12.07 -13.68
CA ILE A 138 -10.59 -11.41 -12.41
C ILE A 138 -11.61 -12.16 -11.54
N SER A 139 -11.42 -12.12 -10.23
CA SER A 139 -12.37 -12.63 -9.25
C SER A 139 -13.54 -11.65 -9.11
N GLN A 140 -14.76 -12.11 -9.42
CA GLN A 140 -15.98 -11.32 -9.24
C GLN A 140 -16.21 -10.92 -7.78
N GLU A 141 -15.86 -11.78 -6.83
CA GLU A 141 -16.01 -11.48 -5.42
C GLU A 141 -15.02 -10.39 -4.94
N LEU A 142 -13.81 -10.38 -5.51
CA LEU A 142 -12.84 -9.31 -5.24
C LEU A 142 -13.31 -7.99 -5.88
N GLU A 143 -13.82 -8.04 -7.11
CA GLU A 143 -14.39 -6.88 -7.78
C GLU A 143 -15.54 -6.26 -6.96
N LYS A 144 -16.47 -7.08 -6.45
CA LYS A 144 -17.55 -6.60 -5.57
C LYS A 144 -17.00 -5.91 -4.31
N LYS A 145 -15.92 -6.44 -3.72
CA LYS A 145 -15.26 -5.81 -2.56
C LYS A 145 -14.62 -4.48 -2.91
N ILE A 146 -13.99 -4.37 -4.08
CA ILE A 146 -13.42 -3.12 -4.58
C ILE A 146 -14.51 -2.06 -4.77
N ARG A 147 -15.62 -2.41 -5.43
CA ARG A 147 -16.76 -1.49 -5.59
C ARG A 147 -17.32 -1.03 -4.22
N LYS A 148 -17.48 -1.97 -3.29
CA LYS A 148 -17.90 -1.64 -1.92
C LYS A 148 -16.92 -0.73 -1.20
N LEU A 149 -15.61 -0.95 -1.36
CA LEU A 149 -14.57 -0.08 -0.80
C LEU A 149 -14.73 1.36 -1.29
N HIS A 150 -14.83 1.57 -2.60
CA HIS A 150 -15.02 2.89 -3.19
C HIS A 150 -16.34 3.55 -2.74
N SER A 151 -17.41 2.78 -2.64
CA SER A 151 -18.70 3.25 -2.11
C SER A 151 -18.61 3.73 -0.65
N ILE A 152 -17.84 3.02 0.21
CA ILE A 152 -17.65 3.38 1.61
C ILE A 152 -16.73 4.59 1.76
N THR A 153 -15.61 4.61 1.06
CA THR A 153 -14.64 5.72 1.13
C THR A 153 -15.15 6.97 0.41
N GLY A 154 -16.07 6.82 -0.53
CA GLY A 154 -16.58 7.91 -1.36
C GLY A 154 -15.53 8.53 -2.26
N ASN A 155 -14.45 7.78 -2.58
CA ASN A 155 -13.31 8.33 -3.33
C ASN A 155 -13.35 8.08 -4.85
N ALA A 156 -14.24 7.21 -5.34
CA ALA A 156 -14.41 7.01 -6.78
C ALA A 156 -15.81 6.49 -7.14
N VAL A 157 -16.32 6.92 -8.28
CA VAL A 157 -17.50 6.34 -8.91
C VAL A 157 -17.13 5.05 -9.60
N THR A 158 -17.76 3.94 -9.23
CA THR A 158 -17.53 2.61 -9.83
C THR A 158 -18.76 2.01 -10.48
N GLU A 159 -19.94 2.60 -10.26
CA GLU A 159 -21.18 2.15 -10.88
C GLU A 159 -21.14 2.43 -12.38
N ASN A 160 -21.58 1.47 -13.17
CA ASN A 160 -21.51 1.52 -14.65
C ASN A 160 -20.09 1.80 -15.19
N ARG A 161 -19.07 1.29 -14.51
CA ARG A 161 -17.66 1.38 -14.91
C ARG A 161 -17.08 -0.02 -15.03
N PHE A 162 -16.15 -0.19 -15.97
CA PHE A 162 -15.37 -1.41 -16.13
C PHE A 162 -14.22 -1.43 -15.11
N ILE A 163 -13.95 -2.61 -14.54
CA ILE A 163 -12.80 -2.80 -13.64
C ILE A 163 -11.88 -3.86 -14.23
N ILE A 164 -10.58 -3.57 -14.24
CA ILE A 164 -9.53 -4.51 -14.64
C ILE A 164 -8.46 -4.58 -13.55
N PHE A 165 -7.88 -5.75 -13.35
CA PHE A 165 -6.79 -5.98 -12.40
C PHE A 165 -5.44 -6.01 -13.11
N GLY A 166 -4.40 -5.50 -12.44
CA GLY A 166 -3.02 -5.52 -12.90
C GLY A 166 -2.04 -5.89 -11.81
N ALA A 167 -0.85 -6.31 -12.21
CA ALA A 167 0.28 -6.59 -11.31
C ALA A 167 0.85 -5.28 -10.73
N GLY A 168 0.08 -4.68 -9.81
CA GLY A 168 0.26 -3.35 -9.28
C GLY A 168 -0.18 -2.26 -10.27
N SER A 169 -0.22 -1.00 -9.80
CA SER A 169 -0.48 0.16 -10.67
C SER A 169 0.57 0.28 -11.78
N THR A 170 1.80 -0.16 -11.55
CA THR A 170 2.90 -0.14 -12.53
C THR A 170 2.51 -0.77 -13.87
N GLN A 171 1.92 -1.97 -13.86
CA GLN A 171 1.45 -2.61 -15.08
C GLN A 171 0.26 -1.87 -15.71
N LEU A 172 -0.65 -1.37 -14.87
CA LEU A 172 -1.86 -0.66 -15.33
C LEU A 172 -1.52 0.68 -15.98
N LEU A 173 -0.51 1.40 -15.47
CA LEU A 173 -0.05 2.65 -16.07
C LEU A 173 0.43 2.44 -17.50
N ASN A 174 1.27 1.42 -17.75
CA ASN A 174 1.72 1.10 -19.09
C ASN A 174 0.58 0.56 -19.98
N ALA A 175 -0.27 -0.32 -19.45
CA ALA A 175 -1.46 -0.81 -20.18
C ALA A 175 -2.39 0.34 -20.59
N ALA A 176 -2.54 1.37 -19.76
CA ALA A 176 -3.35 2.54 -20.04
C ALA A 176 -2.71 3.40 -21.16
N VAL A 177 -1.41 3.65 -21.09
CA VAL A 177 -0.68 4.35 -22.19
C VAL A 177 -0.87 3.63 -23.49
N HIS A 178 -0.59 2.31 -23.53
CA HIS A 178 -0.78 1.49 -24.72
C HIS A 178 -2.22 1.58 -25.24
N ALA A 179 -3.23 1.40 -24.37
CA ALA A 179 -4.63 1.39 -24.77
C ALA A 179 -5.12 2.74 -25.31
N LEU A 180 -4.64 3.86 -24.74
CA LEU A 180 -5.01 5.20 -25.16
C LEU A 180 -4.24 5.64 -26.42
N SER A 181 -3.01 5.16 -26.62
CA SER A 181 -2.20 5.48 -27.80
C SER A 181 -2.69 4.76 -29.06
N SER A 182 -3.28 3.57 -28.90
CA SER A 182 -3.78 2.75 -30.02
C SER A 182 -5.16 3.18 -30.51
N ASP A 183 -5.75 4.26 -30.02
CA ASP A 183 -7.14 4.65 -30.28
C ASP A 183 -7.38 5.30 -31.66
N TYR A 184 -6.32 5.45 -32.47
CA TYR A 184 -6.40 6.18 -33.73
C TYR A 184 -6.16 5.29 -34.96
N ASN A 185 -7.20 5.19 -35.77
CA ASN A 185 -7.14 4.61 -37.13
C ASN A 185 -6.34 5.42 -38.14
N SER A 186 -5.69 6.50 -37.72
CA SER A 186 -4.87 7.33 -38.61
C SER A 186 -3.40 6.95 -38.49
N SER A 187 -2.91 6.35 -39.50
CA SER A 187 -1.61 5.73 -39.73
C SER A 187 -0.37 6.62 -39.64
N SER A 188 -0.35 7.71 -38.88
CA SER A 188 0.80 8.62 -39.01
C SER A 188 1.29 9.39 -37.77
N SER A 189 0.65 9.38 -36.61
CA SER A 189 1.16 10.16 -35.50
C SER A 189 1.36 9.36 -34.21
N THR A 190 2.61 9.20 -33.77
CA THR A 190 2.99 8.70 -32.46
C THR A 190 2.34 9.54 -31.36
N ALA A 191 1.63 8.93 -30.40
CA ALA A 191 1.03 9.62 -29.27
C ALA A 191 2.12 10.23 -28.35
N ARG A 192 1.89 11.44 -27.88
CA ARG A 192 2.81 12.13 -26.97
C ARG A 192 2.33 11.96 -25.55
N VAL A 193 3.13 11.26 -24.73
CA VAL A 193 2.85 11.03 -23.32
C VAL A 193 3.52 12.12 -22.50
N VAL A 194 2.77 12.76 -21.62
CA VAL A 194 3.25 13.92 -20.84
C VAL A 194 2.76 13.85 -19.39
N ALA A 195 3.39 14.61 -18.50
CA ALA A 195 2.94 14.80 -17.13
C ALA A 195 3.35 16.19 -16.61
N SER A 196 2.53 16.84 -15.79
CA SER A 196 2.87 18.13 -15.19
C SER A 196 3.98 17.97 -14.13
N MET A 197 5.06 18.73 -14.28
CA MET A 197 6.19 18.71 -13.32
C MET A 197 5.82 19.38 -11.98
N PRO A 198 6.30 18.86 -10.84
CA PRO A 198 7.05 17.62 -10.68
C PRO A 198 6.15 16.38 -10.78
N PHE A 199 6.65 15.30 -11.39
CA PHE A 199 5.87 14.06 -11.57
C PHE A 199 6.62 12.81 -11.11
N TYR A 200 5.88 11.72 -10.94
CA TYR A 200 6.43 10.42 -10.53
C TYR A 200 7.34 9.85 -11.63
N PRO A 201 8.63 9.57 -11.35
CA PRO A 201 9.64 9.22 -12.35
C PRO A 201 9.27 8.05 -13.26
N LEU A 202 8.51 7.08 -12.72
CA LEU A 202 8.13 5.88 -13.45
C LEU A 202 7.37 6.17 -14.76
N TYR A 203 6.63 7.26 -14.84
CA TYR A 203 5.88 7.59 -16.06
C TYR A 203 6.80 7.72 -17.26
N GLN A 204 7.87 8.47 -17.10
CA GLN A 204 8.88 8.61 -18.14
C GLN A 204 9.72 7.35 -18.28
N GLU A 205 10.30 6.85 -17.18
CA GLU A 205 11.20 5.71 -17.20
C GLU A 205 10.57 4.49 -17.86
N GLN A 206 9.29 4.21 -17.57
CA GLN A 206 8.58 3.08 -18.15
C GLN A 206 8.22 3.34 -19.63
N THR A 207 7.79 4.55 -19.97
CA THR A 207 7.42 4.91 -21.35
C THR A 207 8.64 4.83 -22.27
N ASP A 208 9.79 5.36 -21.83
CA ASP A 208 11.05 5.32 -22.58
C ASP A 208 11.60 3.89 -22.68
N TYR A 209 11.51 3.08 -21.59
CA TYR A 209 12.03 1.72 -21.55
C TYR A 209 11.40 0.78 -22.59
N PHE A 210 10.10 0.92 -22.85
CA PHE A 210 9.40 0.06 -23.81
C PHE A 210 9.62 0.44 -25.27
N GLU A 211 10.24 1.59 -25.56
CA GLU A 211 10.63 2.04 -26.91
C GLU A 211 9.53 1.83 -27.97
N SER A 212 8.28 2.13 -27.61
CA SER A 212 7.13 1.91 -28.50
C SER A 212 7.17 2.86 -29.72
N VAL A 213 6.73 2.34 -30.86
CA VAL A 213 6.49 3.17 -32.06
C VAL A 213 5.19 3.97 -31.95
N ASP A 214 4.26 3.54 -31.09
CA ASP A 214 2.93 4.13 -30.95
C ASP A 214 2.89 5.32 -30.00
N TYR A 215 3.85 5.43 -29.07
CA TYR A 215 3.88 6.50 -28.10
C TYR A 215 5.30 6.82 -27.63
N LYS A 216 5.51 8.09 -27.20
CA LYS A 216 6.78 8.58 -26.69
C LYS A 216 6.57 9.58 -25.57
N PHE A 217 7.44 9.57 -24.54
CA PHE A 217 7.38 10.55 -23.46
C PHE A 217 7.97 11.90 -23.94
N GLU A 218 7.22 13.00 -23.75
CA GLU A 218 7.55 14.32 -24.25
C GLU A 218 7.60 15.42 -23.15
N GLY A 219 7.73 15.00 -21.88
CA GLY A 219 8.03 15.92 -20.77
C GLY A 219 6.82 16.56 -20.12
N ASP A 220 6.93 17.88 -19.86
CA ASP A 220 5.95 18.64 -19.08
C ASP A 220 4.67 18.92 -19.85
N ALA A 221 3.54 18.49 -19.28
CA ALA A 221 2.20 18.69 -19.83
C ALA A 221 1.87 20.18 -20.03
N ASN A 222 2.39 21.08 -19.19
CA ASN A 222 2.13 22.51 -19.30
C ASN A 222 2.65 23.13 -20.60
N LEU A 223 3.63 22.52 -21.24
CA LEU A 223 4.17 22.99 -22.54
C LEU A 223 3.24 22.67 -23.73
N TRP A 224 2.24 21.80 -23.51
CA TRP A 224 1.33 21.29 -24.54
C TRP A 224 -0.06 21.90 -24.51
N GLY A 225 -0.35 22.83 -23.61
CA GLY A 225 -1.66 23.47 -23.48
C GLY A 225 -2.17 24.19 -24.74
N ASN A 226 -1.25 24.58 -25.64
CA ASN A 226 -1.54 25.24 -26.93
C ASN A 226 -1.22 24.33 -28.14
N ALA A 227 -1.12 22.99 -27.92
CA ALA A 227 -0.90 22.07 -29.03
C ALA A 227 -2.03 22.14 -30.07
N SER A 228 -1.71 21.79 -31.32
CA SER A 228 -2.73 21.77 -32.38
C SER A 228 -3.85 20.78 -32.00
N SER A 229 -5.07 21.08 -32.45
CA SER A 229 -6.24 20.22 -32.18
C SER A 229 -6.07 18.76 -32.62
N ASP A 230 -5.12 18.51 -33.54
CA ASP A 230 -4.89 17.17 -34.10
C ASP A 230 -3.76 16.39 -33.42
N THR A 231 -3.12 16.98 -32.39
CA THR A 231 -2.05 16.29 -31.64
C THR A 231 -2.63 15.29 -30.66
N HIS A 232 -2.22 14.03 -30.81
CA HIS A 232 -2.62 12.98 -29.89
C HIS A 232 -1.80 13.05 -28.60
N LEU A 233 -2.44 13.33 -27.50
CA LEU A 233 -1.83 13.56 -26.19
C LEU A 233 -2.38 12.58 -25.14
N VAL A 234 -1.50 12.00 -24.34
CA VAL A 234 -1.83 11.18 -23.17
C VAL A 234 -1.17 11.79 -21.95
N GLU A 235 -1.96 12.32 -21.03
CA GLU A 235 -1.49 12.99 -19.82
C GLU A 235 -1.59 12.09 -18.61
N PHE A 236 -0.48 11.90 -17.89
CA PHE A 236 -0.52 11.35 -16.53
C PHE A 236 -0.86 12.44 -15.52
N VAL A 237 -1.88 12.19 -14.71
CA VAL A 237 -2.33 13.09 -13.65
C VAL A 237 -2.28 12.35 -12.32
N THR A 238 -1.35 12.70 -11.46
CA THR A 238 -1.25 12.10 -10.12
C THR A 238 -2.02 12.94 -9.11
N ALA A 239 -2.99 12.37 -8.44
CA ALA A 239 -3.82 13.08 -7.47
C ALA A 239 -4.21 12.17 -6.27
N PRO A 240 -3.66 12.35 -5.06
CA PRO A 240 -2.60 13.31 -4.69
C PRO A 240 -1.25 13.02 -5.36
N ASN A 241 -0.52 14.08 -5.68
CA ASN A 241 0.74 14.00 -6.40
C ASN A 241 1.86 13.35 -5.57
N ASN A 242 2.75 12.70 -6.26
CA ASN A 242 4.05 12.27 -5.79
C ASN A 242 5.09 13.04 -6.61
N PRO A 243 5.76 14.08 -6.02
CA PRO A 243 6.27 14.10 -4.65
C PRO A 243 5.54 14.99 -3.62
N ASP A 244 4.73 15.98 -4.03
CA ASP A 244 4.35 17.13 -3.20
C ASP A 244 2.94 17.05 -2.56
N GLY A 245 2.18 15.99 -2.84
CA GLY A 245 0.86 15.76 -2.25
C GLY A 245 -0.25 16.67 -2.77
N GLN A 246 -0.02 17.47 -3.80
CA GLN A 246 -1.03 18.36 -4.41
C GLN A 246 -2.11 17.56 -5.14
N MET A 247 -3.33 18.08 -5.14
CA MET A 247 -4.46 17.47 -5.86
C MET A 247 -4.45 17.99 -7.32
N ASN A 248 -3.63 17.37 -8.16
CA ASN A 248 -3.51 17.75 -9.56
C ASN A 248 -4.78 17.45 -10.37
N LYS A 249 -4.97 18.21 -11.43
CA LYS A 249 -6.01 18.01 -12.44
C LYS A 249 -5.36 18.03 -13.83
N ALA A 250 -6.00 17.35 -14.78
CA ALA A 250 -5.57 17.41 -16.16
C ALA A 250 -5.51 18.86 -16.66
N VAL A 251 -4.39 19.23 -17.26
CA VAL A 251 -4.18 20.56 -17.85
C VAL A 251 -4.51 20.56 -19.34
N LEU A 252 -4.40 19.40 -19.99
CA LEU A 252 -4.69 19.25 -21.41
C LEU A 252 -6.19 19.15 -21.66
N LYS A 253 -6.64 19.77 -22.74
CA LYS A 253 -8.05 19.79 -23.17
C LYS A 253 -8.15 19.52 -24.65
N GLY A 254 -9.27 18.96 -25.06
CA GLY A 254 -9.57 18.70 -26.47
C GLY A 254 -9.93 17.25 -26.75
N PRO A 255 -10.41 16.96 -27.96
CA PRO A 255 -10.92 15.63 -28.32
C PRO A 255 -9.81 14.56 -28.38
N TYR A 256 -8.58 14.98 -28.60
CA TYR A 256 -7.42 14.09 -28.73
C TYR A 256 -6.50 14.10 -27.50
N ALA A 257 -6.89 14.81 -26.44
CA ALA A 257 -6.23 14.75 -25.14
C ALA A 257 -6.94 13.72 -24.25
N LYS A 258 -6.21 12.73 -23.80
CA LYS A 258 -6.68 11.67 -22.88
C LYS A 258 -5.89 11.73 -21.58
N SER A 259 -6.52 11.43 -20.46
CA SER A 259 -5.88 11.50 -19.15
C SER A 259 -5.91 10.17 -18.43
N ILE A 260 -4.79 9.81 -17.79
CA ILE A 260 -4.64 8.67 -16.90
C ILE A 260 -4.50 9.22 -15.47
N TYR A 261 -5.50 9.03 -14.63
CA TYR A 261 -5.47 9.48 -13.25
C TYR A 261 -4.86 8.41 -12.36
N ASP A 262 -3.68 8.69 -11.82
CA ASP A 262 -3.04 7.85 -10.81
C ASP A 262 -3.50 8.27 -9.42
N HIS A 263 -4.40 7.49 -8.85
CA HIS A 263 -4.98 7.68 -7.53
C HIS A 263 -4.37 6.76 -6.46
N ALA A 264 -3.08 6.41 -6.60
CA ALA A 264 -2.40 5.54 -5.64
C ALA A 264 -2.53 6.03 -4.19
N TYR A 265 -2.53 7.35 -3.97
CA TYR A 265 -2.64 7.98 -2.64
C TYR A 265 -4.02 8.60 -2.35
N PHE A 266 -5.03 8.43 -3.20
CA PHE A 266 -6.35 9.01 -2.98
C PHE A 266 -7.19 8.19 -2.01
N TRP A 267 -6.69 8.08 -0.80
CA TRP A 267 -7.28 7.34 0.33
C TRP A 267 -7.41 8.23 1.57
N PRO A 268 -8.41 7.97 2.45
CA PRO A 268 -8.65 8.82 3.63
C PRO A 268 -7.44 9.03 4.55
N HIS A 269 -6.48 8.14 4.58
CA HIS A 269 -5.28 8.29 5.42
C HIS A 269 -4.22 9.24 4.83
N PHE A 270 -4.25 9.55 3.52
CA PHE A 270 -3.29 10.46 2.89
C PHE A 270 -3.90 11.78 2.45
N ALA A 271 -5.16 11.77 1.98
CA ALA A 271 -5.81 12.93 1.42
C ALA A 271 -7.24 13.11 1.96
N ALA A 272 -7.73 14.33 1.97
CA ALA A 272 -9.15 14.56 2.08
C ALA A 272 -9.86 14.02 0.84
N ILE A 273 -11.05 13.47 1.03
CA ILE A 273 -11.92 13.02 -0.05
C ILE A 273 -13.07 14.03 -0.13
N PRO A 274 -12.98 15.06 -0.99
CA PRO A 274 -14.01 16.09 -1.08
C PRO A 274 -15.26 15.62 -1.82
N ALA A 275 -15.06 14.76 -2.81
CA ALA A 275 -16.08 14.13 -3.63
C ALA A 275 -15.52 12.86 -4.29
N PRO A 276 -16.37 11.96 -4.79
CA PRO A 276 -15.92 10.83 -5.60
C PRO A 276 -15.28 11.31 -6.91
N ALA A 277 -14.11 10.77 -7.22
CA ALA A 277 -13.48 10.93 -8.52
C ALA A 277 -14.29 10.19 -9.60
N ASP A 278 -14.42 10.77 -10.78
CA ASP A 278 -15.15 10.19 -11.92
C ASP A 278 -14.49 10.54 -13.26
N GLU A 279 -13.19 10.29 -13.35
CA GLU A 279 -12.42 10.49 -14.56
C GLU A 279 -12.59 9.32 -15.54
N GLU A 280 -12.14 9.49 -16.79
CA GLU A 280 -12.27 8.48 -17.85
C GLU A 280 -11.51 7.19 -17.53
N LEU A 281 -10.32 7.31 -16.92
CA LEU A 281 -9.48 6.20 -16.50
C LEU A 281 -8.78 6.54 -15.19
N MET A 282 -9.06 5.77 -14.15
CA MET A 282 -8.52 5.93 -12.80
C MET A 282 -7.80 4.67 -12.36
N ILE A 283 -6.61 4.80 -11.77
CA ILE A 283 -5.79 3.68 -11.32
C ILE A 283 -5.59 3.72 -9.80
N PHE A 284 -5.81 2.59 -9.15
CA PHE A 284 -5.67 2.39 -7.71
C PHE A 284 -4.80 1.17 -7.39
N THR A 285 -4.26 1.10 -6.16
CA THR A 285 -3.40 -0.01 -5.74
C THR A 285 -3.52 -0.30 -4.24
N ILE A 286 -3.41 -1.58 -3.86
CA ILE A 286 -3.26 -1.96 -2.46
C ILE A 286 -1.90 -1.57 -1.89
N SER A 287 -0.91 -1.30 -2.72
CA SER A 287 0.43 -0.91 -2.27
C SER A 287 0.40 0.25 -1.29
N LYS A 288 -0.51 1.22 -1.51
CA LYS A 288 -0.66 2.40 -0.66
C LYS A 288 -1.88 2.31 0.25
N LEU A 289 -2.97 1.69 -0.21
CA LEU A 289 -4.18 1.47 0.59
C LEU A 289 -3.91 0.64 1.84
N THR A 290 -3.25 -0.50 1.69
CA THR A 290 -3.04 -1.48 2.76
C THR A 290 -1.57 -1.69 3.13
N GLY A 291 -0.63 -1.06 2.44
CA GLY A 291 0.80 -1.23 2.69
C GLY A 291 1.45 -2.41 1.96
N HIS A 292 0.67 -3.27 1.31
CA HIS A 292 1.17 -4.51 0.70
C HIS A 292 1.75 -4.28 -0.71
N ALA A 293 2.78 -3.43 -0.80
CA ALA A 293 3.44 -3.11 -2.07
C ALA A 293 4.03 -4.34 -2.76
N GLY A 294 4.60 -5.27 -1.99
CA GLY A 294 5.18 -6.52 -2.49
C GLY A 294 4.16 -7.52 -3.05
N SER A 295 2.87 -7.38 -2.72
CA SER A 295 1.81 -8.26 -3.26
C SER A 295 1.46 -7.98 -4.72
N ARG A 296 1.93 -6.88 -5.30
CA ARG A 296 1.76 -6.51 -6.72
C ARG A 296 0.32 -6.59 -7.20
N PHE A 297 -0.60 -5.85 -6.54
CA PHE A 297 -2.00 -5.78 -6.93
C PHE A 297 -2.49 -4.33 -7.07
N GLY A 298 -3.15 -4.06 -8.20
CA GLY A 298 -3.85 -2.82 -8.47
C GLY A 298 -5.07 -3.06 -9.36
N TRP A 299 -5.89 -2.04 -9.53
CA TRP A 299 -7.01 -2.05 -10.44
C TRP A 299 -7.19 -0.71 -11.13
N ALA A 300 -7.75 -0.75 -12.32
CA ALA A 300 -8.21 0.44 -13.03
C ALA A 300 -9.75 0.46 -13.07
N VAL A 301 -10.32 1.66 -12.99
CA VAL A 301 -11.74 1.96 -13.19
C VAL A 301 -11.87 2.77 -14.48
N ILE A 302 -12.63 2.27 -15.45
CA ILE A 302 -12.62 2.73 -16.84
C ILE A 302 -14.04 3.01 -17.29
N LYS A 303 -14.30 4.15 -17.96
CA LYS A 303 -15.59 4.47 -18.54
C LYS A 303 -15.77 3.88 -19.94
N ASP A 304 -14.77 4.01 -20.77
CA ASP A 304 -14.80 3.63 -22.19
C ASP A 304 -14.57 2.13 -22.37
N GLU A 305 -15.53 1.45 -23.01
CA GLU A 305 -15.46 0.01 -23.24
C GLU A 305 -14.31 -0.38 -24.19
N ALA A 306 -14.02 0.42 -25.21
CA ALA A 306 -12.95 0.12 -26.14
C ALA A 306 -11.58 0.22 -25.48
N VAL A 307 -11.38 1.22 -24.57
CA VAL A 307 -10.17 1.33 -23.75
C VAL A 307 -10.05 0.13 -22.82
N TYR A 308 -11.16 -0.28 -22.16
CA TYR A 308 -11.18 -1.48 -21.33
C TYR A 308 -10.77 -2.74 -22.11
N GLN A 309 -11.32 -2.96 -23.30
CA GLN A 309 -10.99 -4.13 -24.12
C GLN A 309 -9.51 -4.14 -24.54
N ARG A 310 -8.92 -2.98 -24.90
CA ARG A 310 -7.51 -2.89 -25.24
C ARG A 310 -6.61 -3.17 -24.02
N MET A 311 -6.96 -2.63 -22.84
CA MET A 311 -6.25 -2.94 -21.60
C MET A 311 -6.37 -4.41 -21.23
N LEU A 312 -7.54 -5.02 -21.43
CA LEU A 312 -7.77 -6.44 -21.18
C LEU A 312 -6.90 -7.32 -22.09
N ALA A 313 -6.80 -6.96 -23.37
CA ALA A 313 -5.92 -7.64 -24.33
C ALA A 313 -4.45 -7.50 -23.90
N TYR A 314 -4.01 -6.29 -23.51
CA TYR A 314 -2.66 -6.07 -23.01
C TYR A 314 -2.34 -6.95 -21.81
N ILE A 315 -3.20 -6.97 -20.77
CA ILE A 315 -3.02 -7.81 -19.58
C ILE A 315 -3.02 -9.30 -19.93
N GLY A 316 -3.90 -9.71 -20.85
CA GLY A 316 -3.97 -11.10 -21.33
C GLY A 316 -2.69 -11.55 -22.01
N LEU A 317 -2.10 -10.72 -22.87
CA LEU A 317 -0.86 -11.03 -23.60
C LEU A 317 0.40 -10.90 -22.73
N ASN A 318 0.38 -9.97 -21.79
CA ASN A 318 1.57 -9.67 -20.96
C ASN A 318 1.74 -10.67 -19.79
N THR A 319 0.66 -11.00 -19.07
CA THR A 319 0.73 -11.80 -17.84
C THR A 319 -0.35 -12.88 -17.71
N MET A 320 -1.22 -13.05 -18.66
CA MET A 320 -2.41 -13.94 -18.54
C MET A 320 -3.30 -13.58 -17.31
N GLY A 321 -3.34 -12.32 -16.94
CA GLY A 321 -4.03 -11.82 -15.75
C GLY A 321 -3.13 -11.75 -14.51
N VAL A 322 -3.71 -11.34 -13.39
CA VAL A 322 -3.02 -11.28 -12.08
C VAL A 322 -3.10 -12.65 -11.40
N SER A 323 -2.02 -13.02 -10.70
CA SER A 323 -1.93 -14.27 -9.91
C SER A 323 -3.17 -14.50 -9.04
N ARG A 324 -3.62 -15.76 -8.96
CA ARG A 324 -4.78 -16.16 -8.15
C ARG A 324 -4.54 -15.99 -6.66
N GLU A 325 -3.33 -16.26 -6.23
CA GLU A 325 -2.89 -16.09 -4.84
C GLU A 325 -2.89 -14.61 -4.48
N CYS A 326 -2.40 -13.76 -5.37
CA CYS A 326 -2.42 -12.32 -5.19
C CYS A 326 -3.87 -11.78 -5.09
N GLN A 327 -4.78 -12.26 -5.93
CA GLN A 327 -6.20 -11.89 -5.85
C GLN A 327 -6.85 -12.37 -4.55
N LEU A 328 -6.53 -13.59 -4.09
CA LEU A 328 -7.01 -14.11 -2.80
C LEU A 328 -6.46 -13.30 -1.62
N ARG A 329 -5.17 -12.95 -1.66
CA ARG A 329 -4.57 -12.08 -0.65
C ARG A 329 -5.26 -10.71 -0.63
N ALA A 330 -5.40 -10.07 -1.78
CA ALA A 330 -6.13 -8.79 -1.89
C ALA A 330 -7.56 -8.89 -1.34
N PHE A 331 -8.28 -9.97 -1.66
CA PHE A 331 -9.62 -10.22 -1.14
C PHE A 331 -9.65 -10.30 0.40
N LYS A 332 -8.70 -11.02 1.01
CA LYS A 332 -8.60 -11.13 2.47
C LYS A 332 -8.26 -9.80 3.12
N LEU A 333 -7.30 -9.05 2.56
CA LEU A 333 -6.95 -7.72 3.04
C LEU A 333 -8.14 -6.76 2.97
N LEU A 334 -8.83 -6.72 1.83
CA LEU A 334 -10.03 -5.88 1.69
C LEU A 334 -11.19 -6.33 2.58
N LYS A 335 -11.27 -7.61 2.96
CA LYS A 335 -12.24 -8.06 3.96
C LYS A 335 -11.97 -7.37 5.30
N VAL A 336 -10.72 -7.34 5.76
CA VAL A 336 -10.32 -6.65 7.01
C VAL A 336 -10.53 -5.15 6.88
N VAL A 337 -10.12 -4.54 5.75
CA VAL A 337 -10.35 -3.10 5.51
C VAL A 337 -11.82 -2.71 5.58
N LEU A 338 -12.72 -3.58 5.13
CA LEU A 338 -14.16 -3.31 5.10
C LEU A 338 -14.88 -3.60 6.42
N GLU A 339 -14.20 -4.19 7.40
CA GLU A 339 -14.71 -4.31 8.76
C GLU A 339 -14.93 -2.91 9.34
N ASP A 340 -16.02 -2.71 10.08
CA ASP A 340 -16.44 -1.41 10.63
C ASP A 340 -16.48 -0.24 9.63
N GLY A 341 -16.81 -0.53 8.37
CA GLY A 341 -16.89 0.49 7.33
C GLY A 341 -15.54 1.11 6.95
N GLY A 342 -14.42 0.42 7.22
CA GLY A 342 -13.06 0.90 6.95
C GLY A 342 -12.48 1.79 8.05
N ASN A 343 -13.23 2.08 9.11
CA ASN A 343 -12.82 3.03 10.15
C ASN A 343 -11.47 2.66 10.76
N ASN A 344 -11.25 1.40 11.09
CA ASN A 344 -10.04 0.96 11.81
C ASN A 344 -8.74 1.32 11.07
N ILE A 345 -8.60 0.97 9.80
CA ILE A 345 -7.37 1.23 9.04
C ILE A 345 -7.24 2.71 8.67
N PHE A 346 -8.35 3.36 8.27
CA PHE A 346 -8.29 4.75 7.84
C PHE A 346 -8.07 5.71 8.99
N GLU A 347 -8.64 5.47 10.17
CA GLU A 347 -8.33 6.25 11.37
C GLU A 347 -6.89 6.03 11.85
N PHE A 348 -6.45 4.77 11.92
CA PHE A 348 -5.07 4.46 12.28
C PHE A 348 -4.09 5.16 11.34
N GLY A 349 -4.28 4.99 10.04
CA GLY A 349 -3.41 5.57 9.02
C GLY A 349 -3.43 7.11 9.04
N TYR A 350 -4.61 7.71 9.11
CA TYR A 350 -4.74 9.17 9.18
C TYR A 350 -4.07 9.77 10.43
N ASN A 351 -4.34 9.20 11.61
CA ASN A 351 -3.76 9.70 12.85
C ASN A 351 -2.23 9.59 12.85
N THR A 352 -1.69 8.49 12.34
CA THR A 352 -0.24 8.30 12.21
C THR A 352 0.36 9.31 11.24
N MET A 353 -0.18 9.44 10.04
CA MET A 353 0.37 10.33 9.02
C MET A 353 0.22 11.81 9.39
N LYS A 354 -0.91 12.19 9.98
CA LYS A 354 -1.13 13.53 10.53
C LYS A 354 -0.08 13.88 11.59
N LYS A 355 0.14 12.99 12.57
CA LYS A 355 1.13 13.21 13.63
C LYS A 355 2.55 13.34 13.05
N ARG A 356 2.89 12.50 12.07
CA ARG A 356 4.19 12.58 11.38
C ARG A 356 4.36 13.90 10.65
N TRP A 357 3.35 14.34 9.93
CA TRP A 357 3.36 15.63 9.25
C TRP A 357 3.51 16.80 10.23
N GLU A 358 2.73 16.82 11.31
CA GLU A 358 2.78 17.85 12.35
C GLU A 358 4.17 17.92 13.01
N ASN A 359 4.75 16.77 13.38
CA ASN A 359 6.08 16.72 13.99
C ASN A 359 7.18 17.22 13.05
N LEU A 360 7.18 16.76 11.80
CA LEU A 360 8.14 17.21 10.80
C LEU A 360 8.00 18.70 10.51
N SER A 361 6.77 19.17 10.29
CA SER A 361 6.49 20.59 10.02
C SER A 361 6.95 21.49 11.17
N LYS A 362 6.77 21.05 12.40
CA LYS A 362 7.24 21.79 13.59
C LYS A 362 8.77 21.93 13.59
N ILE A 363 9.51 20.86 13.28
CA ILE A 363 10.99 20.92 13.25
C ILE A 363 11.44 21.81 12.09
N ILE A 364 10.91 21.64 10.89
CA ILE A 364 11.30 22.46 9.73
C ILE A 364 10.95 23.94 9.94
N SER A 365 9.85 24.26 10.65
CA SER A 365 9.47 25.66 10.92
C SER A 365 10.46 26.42 11.80
N LEU A 366 11.39 25.74 12.46
CA LEU A 366 12.47 26.36 13.24
C LEU A 366 13.67 26.77 12.38
N SER A 367 13.72 26.31 11.14
CA SER A 367 14.81 26.56 10.20
C SER A 367 14.51 27.75 9.27
N SER A 368 15.53 28.55 8.99
CA SER A 368 15.51 29.52 7.89
C SER A 368 16.04 28.94 6.58
N ARG A 369 16.60 27.74 6.65
CA ARG A 369 17.27 27.04 5.54
C ARG A 369 16.34 26.15 4.73
N PHE A 370 15.33 25.58 5.39
CA PHE A 370 14.43 24.60 4.80
C PHE A 370 12.97 25.06 4.83
N SER A 371 12.23 24.75 3.77
CA SER A 371 10.77 24.93 3.73
C SER A 371 10.07 23.66 3.24
N LEU A 372 8.77 23.58 3.52
CA LEU A 372 7.89 22.49 3.06
C LEU A 372 6.84 22.99 2.09
N GLN A 373 6.31 22.07 1.28
CA GLN A 373 5.11 22.35 0.49
C GLN A 373 3.93 22.76 1.39
N GLU A 374 3.12 23.66 0.88
CA GLU A 374 1.87 24.05 1.54
C GLU A 374 0.72 23.11 1.13
N ILE A 375 0.05 22.52 2.11
CA ILE A 375 -1.17 21.73 1.91
C ILE A 375 -2.24 22.28 2.84
N ALA A 376 -3.29 22.85 2.26
CA ALA A 376 -4.40 23.42 3.03
C ALA A 376 -5.27 22.32 3.66
N PRO A 377 -5.80 22.54 4.87
CA PRO A 377 -6.86 21.71 5.44
C PRO A 377 -8.08 21.69 4.51
N GLN A 378 -8.68 20.51 4.32
CA GLN A 378 -9.82 20.33 3.42
C GLN A 378 -10.93 19.51 4.08
N TYR A 379 -12.18 19.74 3.67
CA TYR A 379 -13.29 18.91 4.08
C TYR A 379 -13.18 17.51 3.48
N CYS A 380 -13.36 16.50 4.33
CA CYS A 380 -13.34 15.10 3.93
C CYS A 380 -14.72 14.48 4.16
N THR A 381 -15.36 14.03 3.09
CA THR A 381 -16.68 13.41 3.14
C THR A 381 -16.69 12.12 3.94
N TYR A 382 -15.60 11.34 3.86
CA TYR A 382 -15.45 10.09 4.62
C TYR A 382 -15.44 10.35 6.13
N PHE A 383 -14.62 11.28 6.63
CA PHE A 383 -14.56 11.64 8.05
C PHE A 383 -15.61 12.68 8.47
N LYS A 384 -16.38 13.24 7.53
CA LYS A 384 -17.41 14.29 7.76
C LYS A 384 -16.89 15.50 8.54
N LYS A 385 -15.66 15.90 8.30
CA LYS A 385 -14.99 17.04 8.97
C LYS A 385 -13.90 17.64 8.10
N ILE A 386 -13.53 18.88 8.39
CA ILE A 386 -12.29 19.49 7.89
C ILE A 386 -11.13 18.77 8.58
N ARG A 387 -10.17 18.31 7.79
CA ARG A 387 -9.00 17.60 8.30
C ARG A 387 -7.70 18.32 7.96
N PRO A 388 -6.76 18.39 8.92
CA PRO A 388 -5.37 18.75 8.65
C PRO A 388 -4.69 17.83 7.63
N PRO A 389 -3.61 18.29 6.97
CA PRO A 389 -2.83 17.48 6.06
C PRO A 389 -2.25 16.21 6.72
N SER A 390 -2.15 15.16 5.93
CA SER A 390 -1.48 13.90 6.29
C SER A 390 -0.81 13.26 5.07
N PRO A 391 0.03 14.01 4.31
CA PRO A 391 0.57 13.54 3.05
C PRO A 391 1.51 12.34 3.25
N ALA A 392 1.69 11.55 2.18
CA ALA A 392 2.62 10.43 2.16
C ALA A 392 4.09 10.88 2.18
N TYR A 393 4.34 12.09 1.69
CA TYR A 393 5.68 12.65 1.50
C TYR A 393 5.77 14.09 1.94
N ALA A 394 6.95 14.48 2.43
CA ALA A 394 7.35 15.85 2.57
C ALA A 394 8.23 16.25 1.36
N TRP A 395 7.90 17.36 0.74
CA TRP A 395 8.65 17.96 -0.34
C TRP A 395 9.43 19.15 0.20
N VAL A 396 10.68 18.88 0.59
CA VAL A 396 11.56 19.86 1.23
C VAL A 396 12.29 20.66 0.18
N LYS A 397 12.36 21.98 0.37
CA LYS A 397 13.15 22.89 -0.43
C LYS A 397 14.25 23.52 0.41
N CYS A 398 15.47 23.61 -0.11
CA CYS A 398 16.56 24.38 0.44
C CYS A 398 16.44 25.84 -0.04
N GLU A 399 16.27 26.78 0.89
CA GLU A 399 16.01 28.19 0.58
C GLU A 399 17.28 29.04 0.38
N ARG A 400 18.39 28.69 1.03
CA ARG A 400 19.63 29.42 0.90
C ARG A 400 20.23 29.29 -0.50
N GLU A 401 20.77 30.36 -1.05
CA GLU A 401 21.32 30.36 -2.42
C GLU A 401 22.56 29.46 -2.57
N GLU A 402 23.37 29.35 -1.52
CA GLU A 402 24.53 28.47 -1.46
C GLU A 402 24.15 26.97 -1.49
N ASP A 403 22.94 26.62 -1.07
CA ASP A 403 22.43 25.26 -1.02
C ASP A 403 21.89 24.80 -2.38
N LYS A 404 22.78 24.70 -3.37
CA LYS A 404 22.43 24.36 -4.75
C LYS A 404 21.91 22.94 -4.93
N ASP A 405 22.34 21.99 -4.10
CA ASP A 405 21.89 20.59 -4.11
C ASP A 405 21.45 20.16 -2.70
N CYS A 406 20.15 20.19 -2.48
CA CYS A 406 19.55 19.89 -1.20
C CYS A 406 19.72 18.44 -0.78
N TYR A 407 19.81 17.52 -1.75
CA TYR A 407 20.06 16.12 -1.47
C TYR A 407 21.42 15.88 -0.85
N GLU A 408 22.48 16.48 -1.38
CA GLU A 408 23.83 16.33 -0.84
C GLU A 408 23.96 16.94 0.58
N ILE A 409 23.21 18.01 0.88
CA ILE A 409 23.14 18.61 2.22
C ILE A 409 22.50 17.63 3.22
N LEU A 410 21.35 17.09 2.88
CA LEU A 410 20.64 16.13 3.75
C LEU A 410 21.44 14.84 3.90
N LYS A 411 22.06 14.36 2.84
CA LYS A 411 22.92 13.16 2.85
C LYS A 411 24.15 13.34 3.73
N ALA A 412 24.77 14.52 3.74
CA ALA A 412 25.87 14.85 4.65
C ALA A 412 25.43 14.81 6.11
N ALA A 413 24.15 15.12 6.39
CA ALA A 413 23.52 14.98 7.70
C ALA A 413 22.98 13.55 7.96
N LYS A 414 23.34 12.57 7.13
CA LYS A 414 22.86 11.17 7.20
C LYS A 414 21.33 11.04 7.07
N ILE A 415 20.75 11.80 6.17
CA ILE A 415 19.34 11.69 5.78
C ILE A 415 19.28 11.35 4.30
N ILE A 416 18.74 10.18 3.96
CA ILE A 416 18.60 9.72 2.58
C ILE A 416 17.16 9.95 2.13
N GLY A 417 16.96 10.98 1.32
CA GLY A 417 15.70 11.25 0.62
C GLY A 417 15.79 10.88 -0.85
N ARG A 418 14.79 11.31 -1.65
CA ARG A 418 14.83 11.17 -3.10
C ARG A 418 15.03 12.54 -3.75
N GLU A 419 16.06 12.64 -4.57
CA GLU A 419 16.47 13.87 -5.27
C GLU A 419 15.32 14.49 -6.06
N GLY A 420 15.21 15.83 -6.05
CA GLY A 420 14.24 16.57 -6.85
C GLY A 420 14.39 16.33 -8.35
N LYS A 421 15.63 16.19 -8.82
CA LYS A 421 15.94 15.89 -10.24
C LYS A 421 15.25 14.61 -10.77
N LYS A 422 15.01 13.60 -9.90
CA LYS A 422 14.26 12.39 -10.27
C LYS A 422 12.80 12.70 -10.64
N PHE A 423 12.23 13.75 -10.06
CA PHE A 423 10.88 14.22 -10.33
C PHE A 423 10.84 15.35 -11.38
N ARG A 424 11.95 15.60 -12.07
CA ARG A 424 12.13 16.72 -13.00
C ARG A 424 12.02 18.11 -12.36
N ALA A 425 12.24 18.19 -11.04
CA ALA A 425 12.35 19.44 -10.31
C ALA A 425 13.81 19.90 -10.18
N GLU A 426 14.01 21.10 -9.66
CA GLU A 426 15.33 21.63 -9.36
C GLU A 426 16.06 20.79 -8.28
N ALA A 427 17.39 20.83 -8.29
CA ALA A 427 18.23 20.16 -7.29
C ALA A 427 18.00 20.68 -5.85
N ARG A 428 17.37 21.86 -5.71
CA ARG A 428 17.00 22.45 -4.41
C ARG A 428 15.86 21.73 -3.70
N PHE A 429 15.24 20.73 -4.32
CA PHE A 429 14.15 19.95 -3.73
C PHE A 429 14.58 18.54 -3.42
N VAL A 430 14.04 17.99 -2.32
CA VAL A 430 14.17 16.59 -1.91
C VAL A 430 12.84 16.09 -1.40
N ARG A 431 12.44 14.88 -1.82
CA ARG A 431 11.29 14.19 -1.24
C ARG A 431 11.72 13.34 -0.06
N LEU A 432 11.10 13.54 1.09
CA LEU A 432 11.24 12.69 2.27
C LEU A 432 9.99 11.83 2.45
N SER A 433 10.18 10.53 2.59
CA SER A 433 9.09 9.59 2.82
C SER A 433 8.64 9.61 4.28
N LEU A 434 7.34 9.81 4.50
CA LEU A 434 6.71 9.69 5.81
C LEU A 434 6.10 8.30 6.04
N LEU A 435 6.30 7.37 5.11
CA LEU A 435 5.65 6.06 5.06
C LEU A 435 6.43 4.95 5.78
N LYS A 436 7.69 5.16 6.07
CA LYS A 436 8.62 4.18 6.62
C LYS A 436 8.23 3.67 8.01
N SER A 437 9.04 2.79 8.58
CA SER A 437 8.86 2.32 9.95
C SER A 437 8.86 3.48 10.97
N GLN A 438 8.46 3.23 12.21
CA GLN A 438 8.52 4.27 13.23
C GLN A 438 9.98 4.63 13.55
N ASP A 439 10.87 3.64 13.56
CA ASP A 439 12.31 3.87 13.81
C ASP A 439 12.94 4.78 12.75
N ASP A 440 12.66 4.53 11.46
CA ASP A 440 13.15 5.38 10.37
C ASP A 440 12.65 6.82 10.51
N PHE A 441 11.38 6.99 10.90
CA PHE A 441 10.78 8.30 11.07
C PHE A 441 11.35 9.05 12.29
N ASP A 442 11.55 8.38 13.42
CA ASP A 442 12.12 8.97 14.62
C ASP A 442 13.59 9.37 14.39
N LEU A 443 14.35 8.53 13.71
CA LEU A 443 15.72 8.84 13.32
C LEU A 443 15.77 10.02 12.33
N LEU A 444 14.85 10.10 11.38
CA LEU A 444 14.72 11.24 10.46
C LEU A 444 14.51 12.55 11.24
N LEU A 445 13.56 12.57 12.19
CA LEU A 445 13.30 13.75 13.01
C LEU A 445 14.53 14.15 13.83
N HIS A 446 15.20 13.17 14.45
CA HIS A 446 16.42 13.43 15.24
C HIS A 446 17.54 14.04 14.38
N ARG A 447 17.79 13.49 13.17
CA ARG A 447 18.81 14.02 12.26
C ARG A 447 18.47 15.41 11.72
N LEU A 448 17.20 15.70 11.47
CA LEU A 448 16.75 17.03 11.08
C LEU A 448 16.93 18.04 12.22
N ASP A 449 16.58 17.68 13.45
CA ASP A 449 16.75 18.53 14.61
C ASP A 449 18.24 18.83 14.86
N GLU A 450 19.12 17.82 14.79
CA GLU A 450 20.58 18.01 14.85
C GLU A 450 21.13 18.93 13.76
N LEU A 451 20.59 18.83 12.54
CA LEU A 451 21.01 19.66 11.40
C LEU A 451 20.58 21.11 11.59
N ILE A 452 19.32 21.33 11.97
CA ILE A 452 18.74 22.67 12.16
C ILE A 452 19.32 23.38 13.38
N SER A 453 19.60 22.65 14.46
CA SER A 453 20.23 23.22 15.68
C SER A 453 21.65 23.75 15.45
N LYS A 454 22.25 23.46 14.28
CA LYS A 454 23.60 23.95 13.91
C LYS A 454 23.56 25.13 12.94
N GLU A 455 22.37 25.60 12.57
CA GLU A 455 22.20 26.79 11.70
C GLU A 455 22.54 28.09 12.45
#